data_7cc23ad7a4e1ad7b7dba37ff55c02d50
#
_entry.id   7cc23ad7a4e1ad7b7dba37ff55c02d50
#
_cell.length_a   1.000
_cell.length_b   1.000
_cell.length_c   1.000
_cell.angle_alpha   90.00
_cell.angle_beta   90.00
_cell.angle_gamma   90.00
#
_symmetry.space_group_name_H-M   'P 1'
#
loop_
_entity.id
_entity.type
_entity.pdbx_description
1 polymer ?
#
loop_
_entity_poly.entity_id
_entity_poly.type
_entity_poly.pdbx_seq_one_letter_code
_entity_poly.pdbx_strand_id
1 'polypeptide(L)'
;RYSNTEALFARARELGVLSQLDEALEAAHFMPALQAFVAEVDDVYLTVCLDVLPGAVAPGVSSPAPRGVGLDVIEPLIDAVCASGKVRMADIAEMNPRFDVDGRTAAVAARIAARIANGVARAGG
;
A
#
# COMPACT_ATOMS: atom_id res chain seq x y z
N ARG A 1 0.15 -0.01 -14.62
CA ARG A 1 0.37 0.65 -15.94
C ARG A 1 -0.93 0.83 -16.70
N TYR A 2 -1.75 -0.21 -16.80
CA TYR A 2 -2.97 -0.19 -17.63
C TYR A 2 -4.13 0.59 -17.01
N SER A 3 -4.10 0.86 -15.72
CA SER A 3 -5.13 1.62 -14.99
C SER A 3 -4.88 3.14 -14.98
N ASN A 4 -3.72 3.61 -15.44
CA ASN A 4 -3.33 5.01 -15.43
C ASN A 4 -2.99 5.51 -16.83
N THR A 5 -3.25 6.80 -17.07
CA THR A 5 -2.94 7.46 -18.33
C THR A 5 -1.53 8.04 -18.31
N GLU A 6 -0.95 8.28 -19.51
CA GLU A 6 0.34 8.97 -19.61
C GLU A 6 0.32 10.36 -18.97
N ALA A 7 -0.81 11.06 -19.04
CA ALA A 7 -0.98 12.36 -18.40
C ALA A 7 -0.84 12.30 -16.87
N LEU A 8 -1.34 11.22 -16.22
CA LEU A 8 -1.17 11.02 -14.78
C LEU A 8 0.27 10.69 -14.42
N PHE A 9 0.97 9.91 -15.23
CA PHE A 9 2.41 9.66 -15.02
C PHE A 9 3.24 10.92 -15.22
N ALA A 10 2.92 11.76 -16.21
CA ALA A 10 3.57 13.05 -16.40
C ALA A 10 3.37 13.94 -15.17
N ARG A 11 2.13 14.02 -14.66
CA ARG A 11 1.83 14.80 -13.45
C ARG A 11 2.54 14.28 -12.21
N ALA A 12 2.65 12.97 -12.02
CA ALA A 12 3.41 12.38 -10.93
C ALA A 12 4.90 12.79 -10.99
N ARG A 13 5.50 12.75 -12.18
CA ARG A 13 6.89 13.22 -12.39
C ARG A 13 7.06 14.69 -12.07
N GLU A 14 6.16 15.56 -12.54
CA GLU A 14 6.19 17.01 -12.24
C GLU A 14 6.13 17.29 -10.74
N LEU A 15 5.37 16.50 -9.99
CA LEU A 15 5.21 16.64 -8.54
C LEU A 15 6.31 15.94 -7.74
N GLY A 16 7.27 15.29 -8.39
CA GLY A 16 8.32 14.53 -7.71
C GLY A 16 7.81 13.28 -6.97
N VAL A 17 6.69 12.73 -7.40
CA VAL A 17 6.12 11.52 -6.77
C VAL A 17 6.99 10.30 -7.07
N LEU A 18 7.47 9.65 -6.02
CA LEU A 18 8.14 8.35 -6.12
C LEU A 18 7.09 7.28 -6.48
N SER A 19 7.22 6.68 -7.65
CA SER A 19 6.28 5.67 -8.13
C SER A 19 6.99 4.46 -8.69
N GLN A 20 6.39 3.28 -8.48
CA GLN A 20 6.86 2.02 -9.02
C GLN A 20 5.69 1.24 -9.64
N LEU A 21 5.90 0.69 -10.81
CA LEU A 21 4.89 -0.16 -11.46
C LEU A 21 4.79 -1.52 -10.77
N ASP A 22 3.58 -2.06 -10.70
CA ASP A 22 3.29 -3.38 -10.14
C ASP A 22 4.10 -4.52 -10.78
N GLU A 23 4.37 -4.40 -12.09
CA GLU A 23 5.16 -5.39 -12.85
C GLU A 23 6.63 -5.49 -12.39
N ALA A 24 7.16 -4.41 -11.83
CA ALA A 24 8.56 -4.30 -11.44
C ALA A 24 8.75 -4.07 -9.94
N LEU A 25 7.67 -4.09 -9.15
CA LEU A 25 7.75 -3.85 -7.71
C LEU A 25 8.22 -5.13 -6.99
N GLU A 26 9.42 -5.06 -6.46
CA GLU A 26 9.99 -6.03 -5.53
C GLU A 26 10.34 -5.30 -4.24
N ALA A 27 9.87 -5.82 -3.08
CA ALA A 27 10.06 -5.15 -1.80
C ALA A 27 11.54 -4.83 -1.52
N ALA A 28 12.44 -5.78 -1.75
CA ALA A 28 13.87 -5.60 -1.50
C ALA A 28 14.50 -4.48 -2.36
N HIS A 29 14.10 -4.37 -3.63
CA HIS A 29 14.63 -3.35 -4.54
C HIS A 29 14.05 -1.96 -4.27
N PHE A 30 12.78 -1.87 -3.85
CA PHE A 30 12.12 -0.60 -3.56
C PHE A 30 12.42 -0.07 -2.15
N MET A 31 12.77 -0.95 -1.21
CA MET A 31 12.99 -0.61 0.19
C MET A 31 13.95 0.57 0.42
N PRO A 32 15.14 0.65 -0.23
CA PRO A 32 16.05 1.77 -0.02
C PRO A 32 15.44 3.12 -0.41
N ALA A 33 14.71 3.17 -1.53
CA ALA A 33 14.04 4.38 -1.99
C ALA A 33 12.91 4.81 -1.05
N LEU A 34 12.11 3.86 -0.54
CA LEU A 34 11.08 4.11 0.45
C LEU A 34 11.67 4.64 1.76
N GLN A 35 12.75 4.03 2.25
CA GLN A 35 13.43 4.46 3.47
C GLN A 35 14.02 5.86 3.33
N ALA A 36 14.66 6.17 2.19
CA ALA A 36 15.16 7.51 1.90
C ALA A 36 14.04 8.54 1.91
N PHE A 37 12.92 8.27 1.23
CA PHE A 37 11.74 9.14 1.24
C PHE A 37 11.20 9.38 2.65
N VAL A 38 11.03 8.32 3.44
CA VAL A 38 10.53 8.43 4.84
C VAL A 38 11.53 9.18 5.73
N ALA A 39 12.83 9.11 5.45
CA ALA A 39 13.85 9.83 6.21
C ALA A 39 13.73 11.38 6.05
N GLU A 40 13.27 11.84 4.88
CA GLU A 40 13.17 13.27 4.53
C GLU A 40 11.96 14.00 5.13
N VAL A 41 11.00 13.26 5.74
CA VAL A 41 9.77 13.84 6.29
C VAL A 41 9.68 13.65 7.79
N ASP A 42 8.94 14.51 8.48
CA ASP A 42 8.71 14.40 9.93
C ASP A 42 7.51 13.52 10.25
N ASP A 43 6.46 13.61 9.45
CA ASP A 43 5.19 12.89 9.64
C ASP A 43 4.79 12.14 8.36
N VAL A 44 4.22 10.97 8.54
CA VAL A 44 3.73 10.10 7.45
C VAL A 44 2.24 9.85 7.60
N TYR A 45 1.51 10.05 6.51
CA TYR A 45 0.16 9.53 6.31
C TYR A 45 0.25 8.28 5.42
N LEU A 46 -0.13 7.13 5.94
CA LEU A 46 -0.07 5.85 5.24
C LEU A 46 -1.46 5.44 4.74
N THR A 47 -1.66 5.45 3.44
CA THR A 47 -2.87 4.90 2.80
C THR A 47 -2.56 3.56 2.14
N VAL A 48 -3.35 2.54 2.44
CA VAL A 48 -3.31 1.26 1.74
C VAL A 48 -4.59 1.09 0.93
N CYS A 49 -4.50 1.34 -0.36
CA CYS A 49 -5.60 1.09 -1.31
C CYS A 49 -5.65 -0.40 -1.65
N LEU A 50 -6.76 -1.07 -1.37
CA LEU A 50 -6.91 -2.52 -1.61
C LEU A 50 -6.95 -2.90 -3.09
N ASP A 51 -7.20 -1.95 -4.00
CA ASP A 51 -7.12 -2.16 -5.45
C ASP A 51 -5.71 -2.57 -5.91
N VAL A 52 -4.69 -2.30 -5.10
CA VAL A 52 -3.30 -2.70 -5.42
C VAL A 52 -3.11 -4.20 -5.38
N LEU A 53 -3.93 -4.92 -4.62
CA LEU A 53 -3.82 -6.36 -4.42
C LEU A 53 -4.37 -7.15 -5.63
N PRO A 54 -3.87 -8.38 -5.86
CA PRO A 54 -4.48 -9.26 -6.86
C PRO A 54 -5.98 -9.46 -6.60
N GLY A 55 -6.81 -9.35 -7.63
CA GLY A 55 -8.26 -9.57 -7.51
C GLY A 55 -8.63 -10.97 -6.98
N ALA A 56 -7.75 -11.95 -7.12
CA ALA A 56 -7.91 -13.26 -6.48
C ALA A 56 -7.75 -13.21 -4.95
N VAL A 57 -7.01 -12.23 -4.42
CA VAL A 57 -6.76 -12.02 -2.98
C VAL A 57 -7.79 -11.08 -2.39
N ALA A 58 -8.09 -9.98 -3.08
CA ALA A 58 -9.02 -8.94 -2.67
C ALA A 58 -10.07 -8.68 -3.78
N PRO A 59 -11.07 -9.56 -3.96
CA PRO A 59 -12.10 -9.38 -4.98
C PRO A 59 -13.09 -8.25 -4.67
N GLY A 60 -13.30 -7.92 -3.39
CA GLY A 60 -14.27 -6.93 -2.90
C GLY A 60 -13.74 -5.51 -2.96
N VAL A 61 -13.33 -5.06 -4.13
CA VAL A 61 -12.86 -3.70 -4.41
C VAL A 61 -13.55 -3.14 -5.65
N SER A 62 -13.43 -1.83 -5.88
CA SER A 62 -14.08 -1.19 -7.03
C SER A 62 -13.36 -1.47 -8.36
N SER A 63 -12.05 -1.69 -8.31
CA SER A 63 -11.21 -1.93 -9.50
C SER A 63 -10.21 -3.06 -9.27
N PRO A 64 -10.66 -4.32 -9.28
CA PRO A 64 -9.79 -5.47 -9.02
C PRO A 64 -8.63 -5.54 -10.01
N ALA A 65 -7.41 -5.59 -9.51
CA ALA A 65 -6.22 -5.72 -10.35
C ALA A 65 -6.08 -7.15 -10.89
N PRO A 66 -5.94 -7.37 -12.19
CA PRO A 66 -5.74 -8.71 -12.76
C PRO A 66 -4.44 -9.37 -12.25
N ARG A 67 -3.38 -8.60 -12.07
CA ARG A 67 -2.11 -9.03 -11.51
C ARG A 67 -1.97 -8.55 -10.06
N GLY A 68 -1.92 -7.24 -9.85
CA GLY A 68 -1.73 -6.61 -8.54
C GLY A 68 -0.36 -6.90 -7.91
N VAL A 69 -0.20 -6.43 -6.69
CA VAL A 69 1.00 -6.62 -5.86
C VAL A 69 0.64 -7.50 -4.67
N GLY A 70 1.37 -8.58 -4.45
CA GLY A 70 1.08 -9.55 -3.39
C GLY A 70 1.36 -9.00 -1.99
N LEU A 71 0.75 -9.64 -0.98
CA LEU A 71 0.98 -9.29 0.42
C LEU A 71 2.43 -9.49 0.86
N ASP A 72 3.13 -10.44 0.27
CA ASP A 72 4.55 -10.71 0.47
C ASP A 72 5.45 -9.52 0.10
N VAL A 73 4.98 -8.66 -0.80
CA VAL A 73 5.63 -7.40 -1.18
C VAL A 73 5.13 -6.23 -0.34
N ILE A 74 3.81 -6.09 -0.16
CA ILE A 74 3.18 -4.95 0.52
C ILE A 74 3.49 -4.96 2.02
N GLU A 75 3.44 -6.11 2.68
CA GLU A 75 3.61 -6.19 4.13
C GLU A 75 4.99 -5.74 4.62
N PRO A 76 6.11 -6.13 4.02
CA PRO A 76 7.42 -5.60 4.40
C PRO A 76 7.56 -4.07 4.21
N LEU A 77 6.92 -3.50 3.19
CA LEU A 77 6.90 -2.05 2.97
C LEU A 77 6.11 -1.33 4.07
N ILE A 78 4.93 -1.86 4.44
CA ILE A 78 4.14 -1.35 5.58
C ILE A 78 4.97 -1.39 6.87
N ASP A 79 5.64 -2.52 7.14
CA ASP A 79 6.47 -2.66 8.34
C ASP A 79 7.59 -1.62 8.40
N ALA A 80 8.27 -1.38 7.29
CA ALA A 80 9.34 -0.39 7.22
C ALA A 80 8.82 1.04 7.49
N VAL A 81 7.66 1.39 6.92
CA VAL A 81 7.03 2.68 7.18
C VAL A 81 6.63 2.82 8.65
N CYS A 82 5.98 1.81 9.23
CA CYS A 82 5.57 1.84 10.64
C CYS A 82 6.79 1.90 11.58
N ALA A 83 7.86 1.16 11.29
CA ALA A 83 9.08 1.14 12.09
C ALA A 83 9.81 2.50 12.15
N SER A 84 9.51 3.42 11.23
CA SER A 84 10.06 4.77 11.25
C SER A 84 9.63 5.60 12.47
N GLY A 85 8.53 5.24 13.12
CA GLY A 85 7.91 6.03 14.21
C GLY A 85 7.23 7.31 13.75
N LYS A 86 7.16 7.54 12.43
CA LYS A 86 6.63 8.79 11.85
C LYS A 86 5.16 8.70 11.40
N VAL A 87 4.55 7.52 11.44
CA VAL A 87 3.13 7.36 11.03
C VAL A 87 2.22 8.03 12.04
N ARG A 88 1.52 9.09 11.60
CA ARG A 88 0.53 9.82 12.41
C ARG A 88 -0.90 9.45 12.08
N MET A 89 -1.12 9.01 10.87
CA MET A 89 -2.43 8.61 10.37
C MET A 89 -2.28 7.44 9.40
N ALA A 90 -3.20 6.52 9.43
CA ALA A 90 -3.28 5.45 8.43
C ALA A 90 -4.72 5.14 8.09
N ASP A 91 -4.98 4.77 6.85
CA ASP A 91 -6.26 4.23 6.42
C ASP A 91 -6.09 3.05 5.45
N ILE A 92 -7.20 2.35 5.25
CA ILE A 92 -7.36 1.31 4.25
C ILE A 92 -8.54 1.71 3.37
N ALA A 93 -8.28 1.91 2.10
CA ALA A 93 -9.24 2.42 1.14
C ALA A 93 -9.76 1.33 0.18
N GLU A 94 -10.87 1.63 -0.50
CA GLU A 94 -11.46 0.87 -1.62
C GLU A 94 -12.07 -0.49 -1.25
N MET A 95 -12.27 -0.80 0.04
CA MET A 95 -13.04 -1.98 0.40
C MET A 95 -14.50 -1.80 -0.01
N ASN A 96 -15.01 -2.71 -0.84
CA ASN A 96 -16.41 -2.77 -1.26
C ASN A 96 -17.05 -4.08 -0.79
N PRO A 97 -17.78 -4.09 0.35
CA PRO A 97 -18.38 -5.30 0.90
C PRO A 97 -19.37 -5.98 -0.03
N ARG A 98 -20.00 -5.22 -0.95
CA ARG A 98 -21.00 -5.75 -1.89
C ARG A 98 -20.37 -6.70 -2.92
N PHE A 99 -19.10 -6.53 -3.23
CA PHE A 99 -18.37 -7.35 -4.18
C PHE A 99 -17.42 -8.35 -3.50
N ASP A 100 -17.39 -8.34 -2.16
CA ASP A 100 -16.54 -9.28 -1.44
C ASP A 100 -17.09 -10.70 -1.53
N VAL A 101 -16.20 -11.66 -1.68
CA VAL A 101 -16.51 -13.09 -1.79
C VAL A 101 -16.05 -13.77 -0.50
N ASP A 102 -16.99 -14.33 0.24
CA ASP A 102 -16.73 -15.05 1.49
C ASP A 102 -15.95 -14.25 2.56
N GLY A 103 -16.08 -12.90 2.55
CA GLY A 103 -15.36 -12.04 3.47
C GLY A 103 -13.84 -12.01 3.25
N ARG A 104 -13.38 -12.43 2.10
CA ARG A 104 -11.95 -12.58 1.78
C ARG A 104 -11.22 -11.24 1.81
N THR A 105 -11.79 -10.23 1.17
CA THR A 105 -11.23 -8.86 1.16
C THR A 105 -11.27 -8.25 2.55
N ALA A 106 -12.36 -8.45 3.29
CA ALA A 106 -12.48 -7.99 4.68
C ALA A 106 -11.41 -8.62 5.58
N ALA A 107 -11.13 -9.91 5.41
CA ALA A 107 -10.09 -10.60 6.17
C ALA A 107 -8.68 -10.06 5.86
N VAL A 108 -8.40 -9.75 4.59
CA VAL A 108 -7.15 -9.11 4.16
C VAL A 108 -7.03 -7.70 4.72
N ALA A 109 -8.08 -6.90 4.63
CA ALA A 109 -8.12 -5.55 5.21
C ALA A 109 -7.87 -5.57 6.72
N ALA A 110 -8.53 -6.48 7.45
CA ALA A 110 -8.32 -6.66 8.88
C ALA A 110 -6.87 -7.07 9.23
N ARG A 111 -6.26 -7.94 8.44
CA ARG A 111 -4.86 -8.33 8.58
C ARG A 111 -3.92 -7.12 8.41
N ILE A 112 -4.12 -6.31 7.38
CA ILE A 112 -3.33 -5.10 7.13
C ILE A 112 -3.53 -4.09 8.26
N ALA A 113 -4.77 -3.85 8.71
CA ALA A 113 -5.08 -2.96 9.81
C ALA A 113 -4.38 -3.38 11.12
N ALA A 114 -4.44 -4.66 11.45
CA ALA A 114 -3.77 -5.21 12.63
C ALA A 114 -2.23 -5.06 12.51
N ARG A 115 -1.66 -5.26 11.32
CA ARG A 115 -0.23 -5.09 11.07
C ARG A 115 0.22 -3.65 11.29
N ILE A 116 -0.51 -2.69 10.72
CA ILE A 116 -0.24 -1.25 10.89
C ILE A 116 -0.34 -0.88 12.38
N ALA A 117 -1.45 -1.22 13.05
CA ALA A 117 -1.66 -0.90 14.46
C ALA A 117 -0.54 -1.46 15.35
N ASN A 118 -0.16 -2.72 15.16
CA ASN A 118 0.93 -3.35 15.90
C ASN A 118 2.30 -2.73 15.57
N GLY A 119 2.52 -2.36 14.31
CA GLY A 119 3.76 -1.72 13.87
C GLY A 119 3.95 -0.34 14.50
N VAL A 120 2.91 0.48 14.47
CA VAL A 120 2.92 1.82 15.09
C VAL A 120 3.07 1.73 16.60
N ALA A 121 2.36 0.81 17.27
CA ALA A 121 2.47 0.62 18.71
C ALA A 121 3.90 0.25 19.15
N ARG A 122 4.58 -0.60 18.39
CA ARG A 122 5.99 -0.98 18.68
C ARG A 122 6.98 0.16 18.47
N ALA A 123 6.72 1.05 17.54
CA ALA A 123 7.61 2.17 17.24
C ALA A 123 7.42 3.36 18.21
N GLY A 124 6.28 3.44 18.90
CA GLY A 124 5.97 4.51 19.85
C GLY A 124 6.31 4.19 21.32
N GLY A 125 6.75 2.97 21.62
CA GLY A 125 7.19 2.53 22.95
C GLY A 125 8.67 2.52 23.07
#